data_46173c6c10763cb2f53c71c42f528772
#
_entry.id   46173c6c10763cb2f53c71c42f528772
#
_cell.length_a   1.000
_cell.length_b   1.000
_cell.length_c   1.000
_cell.angle_alpha   90.00
_cell.angle_beta   90.00
_cell.angle_gamma   90.00
#
_symmetry.space_group_name_H-M   'P 1'
#
loop_
_entity.id
_entity.type
_entity.pdbx_description
1 polymer ?
#
loop_
_entity_poly.entity_id
_entity_poly.type
_entity_poly.pdbx_seq_one_letter_code
_entity_poly.pdbx_strand_id
1 'polypeptide(L)'
;MELGSIKLTWTILRELNGATLYLCNRIVGKMQFETKLSGLASGDEAWKQSNIREWLNDEFLNKHFTDEEKNRLVKHNDTGDKVFLLSSEEYGNGGDVINAKETWWLRPSGDSAAPPFVDTLGYAKRHYAGYFTHGIRPAILVRD
;
A
#
# COMPACT_ATOMS: atom_id res chain seq x y z
N MET A 1 5.05 -12.91 10.47
CA MET A 1 3.81 -12.73 11.23
C MET A 1 2.63 -13.04 10.32
N GLU A 2 1.65 -13.73 10.82
CA GLU A 2 0.40 -13.97 10.12
C GLU A 2 -0.68 -13.06 10.67
N LEU A 3 -1.42 -12.42 9.78
CA LEU A 3 -2.56 -11.59 10.13
C LEU A 3 -3.52 -11.58 8.95
N GLY A 4 -4.80 -11.78 9.24
CA GLY A 4 -5.82 -11.84 8.20
C GLY A 4 -6.29 -13.27 7.91
N SER A 5 -7.52 -13.37 7.40
CA SER A 5 -8.24 -14.65 7.29
C SER A 5 -7.71 -15.62 6.24
N ILE A 6 -6.88 -15.17 5.32
CA ILE A 6 -6.32 -16.03 4.27
C ILE A 6 -4.83 -16.32 4.52
N LYS A 7 -4.45 -16.37 5.79
CA LYS A 7 -3.08 -16.65 6.20
C LYS A 7 -2.06 -15.76 5.52
N LEU A 8 -2.36 -14.47 5.50
CA LEU A 8 -1.42 -13.48 4.97
C LEU A 8 -0.21 -13.42 5.88
N THR A 9 0.97 -13.43 5.28
CA THR A 9 2.23 -13.23 6.00
C THR A 9 2.79 -11.87 5.66
N TRP A 10 3.54 -11.30 6.60
CA TRP A 10 4.00 -9.92 6.54
C TRP A 10 5.47 -9.85 6.90
N THR A 11 6.21 -9.02 6.18
CA THR A 11 7.62 -8.78 6.44
C THR A 11 7.79 -7.44 7.13
N ILE A 12 8.60 -7.41 8.19
CA ILE A 12 8.95 -6.17 8.89
C ILE A 12 9.82 -5.32 7.97
N LEU A 13 9.39 -4.08 7.72
CA LEU A 13 10.21 -3.12 7.00
C LEU A 13 10.96 -2.21 7.95
N ARG A 14 10.31 -1.79 9.03
CA ARG A 14 10.92 -0.83 9.95
C ARG A 14 10.15 -0.79 11.26
N GLU A 15 10.87 -0.64 12.34
CA GLU A 15 10.29 -0.41 13.64
C GLU A 15 10.22 1.09 13.88
N LEU A 16 9.02 1.56 14.24
CA LEU A 16 8.76 2.96 14.56
C LEU A 16 8.43 3.05 16.04
N ASN A 17 8.38 4.27 16.55
CA ASN A 17 8.09 4.47 17.96
C ASN A 17 6.65 4.02 18.28
N GLY A 18 6.52 2.87 18.93
CA GLY A 18 5.23 2.33 19.35
C GLY A 18 4.50 1.46 18.33
N ALA A 19 5.05 1.31 17.13
CA ALA A 19 4.44 0.50 16.07
C ALA A 19 5.48 -0.05 15.13
N THR A 20 5.13 -1.10 14.40
CA THR A 20 6.01 -1.72 13.41
C THR A 20 5.33 -1.68 12.04
N LEU A 21 6.09 -1.25 11.04
CA LEU A 21 5.62 -1.20 9.65
C LEU A 21 5.88 -2.55 8.98
N TYR A 22 4.81 -3.14 8.46
CA TYR A 22 4.86 -4.42 7.76
C TYR A 22 4.39 -4.27 6.32
N LEU A 23 5.00 -5.04 5.44
CA LEU A 23 4.55 -5.19 4.06
C LEU A 23 4.07 -6.61 3.84
N CYS A 24 2.92 -6.77 3.21
CA CYS A 24 2.39 -8.08 2.87
C CYS A 24 3.34 -8.80 1.92
N ASN A 25 3.56 -10.11 2.16
CA ASN A 25 4.51 -10.88 1.37
C ASN A 25 4.01 -11.22 -0.01
N ARG A 26 2.72 -11.05 -0.28
CA ARG A 26 2.17 -11.38 -1.59
C ARG A 26 1.24 -10.29 -2.11
N ILE A 27 1.01 -10.36 -3.40
CA ILE A 27 0.03 -9.52 -4.07
C ILE A 27 -1.36 -10.10 -3.78
N VAL A 28 -2.27 -9.26 -3.26
CA VAL A 28 -3.61 -9.71 -2.85
C VAL A 28 -4.69 -9.37 -3.86
N GLY A 29 -4.34 -8.68 -4.92
CA GLY A 29 -5.26 -8.32 -5.99
C GLY A 29 -4.55 -7.54 -7.06
N LYS A 30 -5.20 -7.32 -8.18
CA LYS A 30 -4.66 -6.52 -9.29
C LYS A 30 -5.74 -5.59 -9.79
N MET A 31 -5.40 -4.32 -9.99
CA MET A 31 -6.32 -3.34 -10.55
C MET A 31 -5.59 -2.14 -11.09
N GLN A 32 -6.30 -1.32 -11.84
CA GLN A 32 -5.81 -0.03 -12.28
C GLN A 32 -5.87 0.94 -11.10
N PHE A 33 -5.00 1.94 -11.11
CA PHE A 33 -5.07 3.03 -10.13
C PHE A 33 -6.00 4.11 -10.70
N GLU A 34 -7.14 4.30 -10.08
CA GLU A 34 -8.14 5.27 -10.51
C GLU A 34 -8.44 6.25 -9.39
N THR A 35 -8.66 7.51 -9.74
CA THR A 35 -9.01 8.54 -8.79
C THR A 35 -10.27 9.29 -9.26
N LYS A 36 -11.05 9.75 -8.30
CA LYS A 36 -12.23 10.59 -8.59
C LYS A 36 -11.84 12.01 -8.98
N LEU A 37 -10.61 12.38 -8.71
CA LEU A 37 -10.10 13.70 -9.05
C LEU A 37 -9.73 13.76 -10.53
N SER A 38 -9.99 14.91 -11.14
CA SER A 38 -9.50 15.22 -12.47
C SER A 38 -8.51 16.38 -12.35
N GLY A 39 -7.50 16.38 -13.23
CA GLY A 39 -6.54 17.47 -13.30
C GLY A 39 -5.34 17.31 -12.38
N LEU A 40 -4.82 18.43 -11.88
CA LEU A 40 -3.52 18.54 -11.23
C LEU A 40 -3.59 18.42 -9.71
N ALA A 41 -4.30 17.43 -9.19
CA ALA A 41 -4.32 17.18 -7.74
C ALA A 41 -2.95 16.74 -7.25
N SER A 42 -2.64 17.04 -5.98
CA SER A 42 -1.42 16.52 -5.35
C SER A 42 -1.48 15.01 -5.22
N GLY A 43 -0.32 14.38 -5.07
CA GLY A 43 -0.23 12.94 -4.89
C GLY A 43 -1.00 12.46 -3.67
N ASP A 44 -0.95 13.21 -2.58
CA ASP A 44 -1.68 12.87 -1.35
C ASP A 44 -3.19 12.89 -1.59
N GLU A 45 -3.69 13.87 -2.32
CA GLU A 45 -5.11 13.92 -2.66
C GLU A 45 -5.50 12.82 -3.65
N ALA A 46 -4.64 12.50 -4.61
CA ALA A 46 -4.87 11.40 -5.52
C ALA A 46 -5.02 10.08 -4.78
N TRP A 47 -4.20 9.85 -3.76
CA TRP A 47 -4.32 8.65 -2.92
C TRP A 47 -5.65 8.63 -2.17
N LYS A 48 -6.02 9.75 -1.54
CA LYS A 48 -7.27 9.85 -0.77
C LYS A 48 -8.51 9.55 -1.61
N GLN A 49 -8.47 9.90 -2.90
CA GLN A 49 -9.60 9.72 -3.80
C GLN A 49 -9.47 8.46 -4.65
N SER A 50 -8.51 7.59 -4.36
CA SER A 50 -8.25 6.43 -5.19
C SER A 50 -9.17 5.25 -4.87
N ASN A 51 -9.45 4.46 -5.89
CA ASN A 51 -10.19 3.21 -5.78
C ASN A 51 -9.44 2.20 -4.91
N ILE A 52 -8.11 2.18 -4.97
CA ILE A 52 -7.29 1.23 -4.22
C ILE A 52 -7.38 1.52 -2.72
N ARG A 53 -7.27 2.79 -2.32
CA ARG A 53 -7.42 3.15 -0.92
C ARG A 53 -8.78 2.75 -0.37
N GLU A 54 -9.83 3.02 -1.13
CA GLU A 54 -11.20 2.66 -0.74
C GLU A 54 -11.35 1.16 -0.57
N TRP A 55 -10.86 0.38 -1.53
CA TRP A 55 -10.93 -1.07 -1.48
C TRP A 55 -10.16 -1.65 -0.28
N LEU A 56 -8.95 -1.13 -0.02
CA LEU A 56 -8.12 -1.62 1.09
C LEU A 56 -8.75 -1.35 2.45
N ASN A 57 -9.40 -0.20 2.62
CA ASN A 57 -9.92 0.20 3.92
C ASN A 57 -11.39 -0.12 4.14
N ASP A 58 -12.06 -0.71 3.16
CA ASP A 58 -13.43 -1.17 3.27
C ASP A 58 -13.50 -2.68 3.03
N GLU A 59 -13.51 -3.10 1.77
CA GLU A 59 -13.71 -4.51 1.42
C GLU A 59 -12.58 -5.40 1.95
N PHE A 60 -11.33 -5.06 1.69
CA PHE A 60 -10.20 -5.86 2.11
C PHE A 60 -10.09 -5.92 3.64
N LEU A 61 -10.14 -4.77 4.30
CA LEU A 61 -10.00 -4.69 5.75
C LEU A 61 -11.11 -5.47 6.47
N ASN A 62 -12.35 -5.30 6.02
CA ASN A 62 -13.48 -5.93 6.68
C ASN A 62 -13.58 -7.43 6.40
N LYS A 63 -13.13 -7.86 5.22
CA LYS A 63 -13.17 -9.27 4.83
C LYS A 63 -12.06 -10.09 5.50
N HIS A 64 -10.87 -9.52 5.64
CA HIS A 64 -9.69 -10.30 6.02
C HIS A 64 -9.23 -10.11 7.46
N PHE A 65 -9.71 -9.11 8.17
CA PHE A 65 -9.28 -8.85 9.55
C PHE A 65 -10.45 -8.95 10.52
N THR A 66 -10.22 -9.60 11.64
CA THR A 66 -11.19 -9.62 12.75
C THR A 66 -11.22 -8.26 13.43
N ASP A 67 -12.24 -8.01 14.24
CA ASP A 67 -12.32 -6.74 15.00
C ASP A 67 -11.12 -6.58 15.93
N GLU A 68 -10.68 -7.67 16.55
CA GLU A 68 -9.50 -7.66 17.40
C GLU A 68 -8.23 -7.29 16.62
N GLU A 69 -8.06 -7.87 15.45
CA GLU A 69 -6.93 -7.54 14.57
C GLU A 69 -6.99 -6.08 14.11
N LYS A 70 -8.17 -5.58 13.74
CA LYS A 70 -8.34 -4.18 13.35
C LYS A 70 -7.93 -3.22 14.47
N ASN A 71 -8.20 -3.58 15.71
CA ASN A 71 -7.82 -2.76 16.87
C ASN A 71 -6.31 -2.70 17.09
N ARG A 72 -5.57 -3.67 16.59
CA ARG A 72 -4.11 -3.67 16.64
C ARG A 72 -3.48 -2.81 15.56
N LEU A 73 -4.23 -2.48 14.51
CA LEU A 73 -3.72 -1.65 13.42
C LEU A 73 -3.75 -0.18 13.83
N VAL A 74 -2.64 0.51 13.57
CA VAL A 74 -2.49 1.92 13.86
C VAL A 74 -2.71 2.69 12.57
N LYS A 75 -3.39 3.83 12.66
CA LYS A 75 -3.56 4.71 11.50
C LYS A 75 -2.23 5.30 11.07
N HIS A 76 -1.94 5.21 9.79
CA HIS A 76 -0.73 5.79 9.19
C HIS A 76 -0.78 7.32 9.32
N ASN A 77 0.32 7.93 9.73
CA ASN A 77 0.35 9.37 10.00
C ASN A 77 0.04 10.22 8.77
N ASP A 78 0.58 9.84 7.61
CA ASP A 78 0.44 10.64 6.39
C ASP A 78 -0.91 10.43 5.70
N THR A 79 -1.46 9.24 5.76
CA THR A 79 -2.70 8.90 5.05
C THR A 79 -3.93 8.82 5.94
N GLY A 80 -3.74 8.58 7.23
CA GLY A 80 -4.86 8.35 8.15
C GLY A 80 -5.51 6.97 8.00
N ASP A 81 -4.93 6.10 7.21
CA ASP A 81 -5.50 4.80 6.89
C ASP A 81 -4.92 3.68 7.73
N LYS A 82 -5.69 2.64 7.97
CA LYS A 82 -5.23 1.42 8.65
C LYS A 82 -4.51 0.48 7.68
N VAL A 83 -4.93 0.46 6.43
CA VAL A 83 -4.29 -0.32 5.37
C VAL A 83 -3.95 0.64 4.23
N PHE A 84 -2.72 0.56 3.74
CA PHE A 84 -2.25 1.53 2.76
C PHE A 84 -1.23 0.87 1.82
N LEU A 85 -0.83 1.61 0.79
CA LEU A 85 0.32 1.24 -0.04
C LEU A 85 1.52 2.05 0.42
N LEU A 86 2.71 1.48 0.29
CA LEU A 86 3.93 2.21 0.54
C LEU A 86 4.07 3.35 -0.47
N SER A 87 4.61 4.48 -0.04
CA SER A 87 5.12 5.50 -0.95
C SER A 87 6.47 5.06 -1.48
N SER A 88 6.97 5.78 -2.51
CA SER A 88 8.32 5.53 -3.02
C SER A 88 9.38 5.73 -1.93
N GLU A 89 9.18 6.71 -1.06
CA GLU A 89 10.10 6.97 0.05
C GLU A 89 10.10 5.84 1.07
N GLU A 90 8.92 5.34 1.42
CA GLU A 90 8.81 4.23 2.37
C GLU A 90 9.37 2.93 1.80
N TYR A 91 9.18 2.70 0.51
CA TYR A 91 9.77 1.55 -0.18
C TYR A 91 11.29 1.68 -0.23
N GLY A 92 11.76 2.89 -0.52
CA GLY A 92 13.20 3.16 -0.59
C GLY A 92 13.88 2.33 -1.66
N ASN A 93 15.00 1.72 -1.30
CA ASN A 93 15.76 0.82 -2.16
C ASN A 93 15.47 -0.63 -1.82
N GLY A 94 14.22 -0.92 -1.48
CA GLY A 94 13.76 -2.19 -0.93
C GLY A 94 14.42 -3.46 -1.47
N GLY A 95 14.76 -3.45 -2.74
CA GLY A 95 15.63 -4.45 -3.31
C GLY A 95 15.07 -5.87 -3.28
N ASP A 96 15.98 -6.82 -3.21
CA ASP A 96 15.67 -8.22 -3.40
C ASP A 96 14.80 -8.85 -2.33
N VAL A 97 14.88 -8.31 -1.11
CA VAL A 97 14.22 -8.92 0.05
C VAL A 97 12.70 -8.89 -0.09
N ILE A 98 12.19 -7.85 -0.72
CA ILE A 98 10.74 -7.66 -0.84
C ILE A 98 10.24 -7.68 -2.27
N ASN A 99 11.06 -8.20 -3.19
CA ASN A 99 10.68 -8.31 -4.60
C ASN A 99 9.62 -9.41 -4.78
N ALA A 100 8.45 -9.02 -5.26
CA ALA A 100 7.36 -9.95 -5.53
C ALA A 100 7.48 -10.65 -6.89
N LYS A 101 8.45 -10.26 -7.70
CA LYS A 101 8.66 -10.75 -9.08
C LYS A 101 7.51 -10.41 -10.03
N GLU A 102 6.59 -9.60 -9.58
CA GLU A 102 5.49 -9.03 -10.36
C GLU A 102 5.44 -7.55 -10.07
N THR A 103 4.85 -6.77 -10.97
CA THR A 103 4.69 -5.33 -10.74
C THR A 103 3.61 -5.09 -9.69
N TRP A 104 3.80 -4.06 -8.87
CA TRP A 104 2.80 -3.69 -7.86
C TRP A 104 2.84 -2.19 -7.57
N TRP A 105 1.68 -1.65 -7.24
CA TRP A 105 1.51 -0.22 -7.03
C TRP A 105 2.18 0.28 -5.76
N LEU A 106 2.72 1.50 -5.86
CA LEU A 106 3.03 2.35 -4.70
C LEU A 106 2.02 3.49 -4.71
N ARG A 107 1.79 4.12 -3.55
CA ARG A 107 0.87 5.25 -3.54
C ARG A 107 1.56 6.52 -4.04
N PRO A 108 0.86 7.36 -4.80
CA PRO A 108 1.37 8.69 -5.12
C PRO A 108 1.42 9.52 -3.84
N SER A 109 2.45 10.34 -3.70
CA SER A 109 2.65 11.17 -2.53
C SER A 109 3.28 12.49 -2.92
N GLY A 110 3.22 13.48 -2.00
CA GLY A 110 3.77 14.79 -2.24
C GLY A 110 3.05 15.51 -3.37
N ASP A 111 3.79 16.15 -4.24
CA ASP A 111 3.24 16.97 -5.32
C ASP A 111 2.94 16.21 -6.60
N SER A 112 3.40 14.99 -6.71
CA SER A 112 3.20 14.19 -7.93
C SER A 112 1.92 13.37 -7.84
N ALA A 113 1.01 13.57 -8.80
CA ALA A 113 -0.21 12.78 -8.91
C ALA A 113 0.01 11.48 -9.68
N ALA A 114 1.14 11.33 -10.36
CA ALA A 114 1.44 10.11 -11.12
C ALA A 114 1.71 8.94 -10.17
N PRO A 115 0.93 7.85 -10.25
CA PRO A 115 1.14 6.72 -9.34
C PRO A 115 2.42 5.97 -9.68
N PRO A 116 3.31 5.77 -8.70
CA PRO A 116 4.49 4.95 -8.91
C PRO A 116 4.16 3.47 -8.78
N PHE A 117 5.05 2.63 -9.25
CA PHE A 117 4.93 1.18 -9.11
C PHE A 117 6.32 0.57 -9.00
N VAL A 118 6.40 -0.65 -8.49
CA VAL A 118 7.63 -1.44 -8.41
C VAL A 118 7.63 -2.39 -9.60
N ASP A 119 8.73 -2.43 -10.35
CA ASP A 119 8.83 -3.34 -11.50
C ASP A 119 9.25 -4.75 -11.06
N THR A 120 9.36 -5.66 -12.03
CA THR A 120 9.68 -7.06 -11.74
C THR A 120 11.09 -7.27 -11.20
N LEU A 121 11.95 -6.28 -11.32
CA LEU A 121 13.31 -6.32 -10.78
C LEU A 121 13.41 -5.63 -9.41
N GLY A 122 12.31 -5.04 -8.93
CA GLY A 122 12.27 -4.40 -7.62
C GLY A 122 12.56 -2.90 -7.65
N TYR A 123 12.59 -2.28 -8.81
CA TYR A 123 12.84 -0.84 -8.93
C TYR A 123 11.54 -0.04 -8.98
N ALA A 124 11.52 1.08 -8.27
CA ALA A 124 10.37 1.99 -8.31
C ALA A 124 10.40 2.79 -9.62
N LYS A 125 9.25 2.84 -10.29
CA LYS A 125 9.06 3.55 -11.55
C LYS A 125 7.73 4.29 -11.52
N ARG A 126 7.44 5.11 -12.51
CA ARG A 126 6.19 5.86 -12.61
C ARG A 126 5.55 5.74 -13.98
N HIS A 127 4.21 5.71 -13.98
CA HIS A 127 3.40 5.85 -15.18
C HIS A 127 2.67 7.19 -15.13
N TYR A 128 2.38 7.76 -16.28
CA TYR A 128 1.63 9.01 -16.38
C TYR A 128 0.18 8.86 -15.95
N ALA A 129 -0.37 7.67 -16.05
CA ALA A 129 -1.75 7.42 -15.68
C ALA A 129 -1.90 6.05 -15.06
N GLY A 130 -2.97 5.87 -14.32
CA GLY A 130 -3.26 4.63 -13.62
C GLY A 130 -3.94 3.56 -14.47
N TYR A 131 -3.99 3.69 -15.78
CA TYR A 131 -4.69 2.71 -16.60
C TYR A 131 -3.91 1.43 -16.88
N PHE A 132 -2.70 1.31 -16.39
CA PHE A 132 -2.00 0.03 -16.36
C PHE A 132 -2.46 -0.76 -15.15
N THR A 133 -2.53 -2.07 -15.29
CA THR A 133 -2.92 -2.96 -14.19
C THR A 133 -1.67 -3.47 -13.48
N HIS A 134 -1.58 -3.20 -12.19
CA HIS A 134 -0.50 -3.72 -11.34
C HIS A 134 -1.09 -4.34 -10.08
N GLY A 135 -0.28 -5.10 -9.38
CA GLY A 135 -0.68 -5.75 -8.15
C GLY A 135 -0.87 -4.79 -6.99
N ILE A 136 -1.64 -5.24 -6.02
CA ILE A 136 -1.82 -4.55 -4.76
C ILE A 136 -1.12 -5.36 -3.69
N ARG A 137 -0.18 -4.71 -3.00
CA ARG A 137 0.61 -5.31 -1.93
C ARG A 137 0.50 -4.40 -0.70
N PRO A 138 -0.44 -4.70 0.20
CA PRO A 138 -0.77 -3.77 1.28
C PRO A 138 0.31 -3.67 2.34
N ALA A 139 0.35 -2.53 3.01
CA ALA A 139 1.18 -2.28 4.17
C ALA A 139 0.29 -1.92 5.35
N ILE A 140 0.76 -2.26 6.55
CA ILE A 140 0.06 -1.98 7.80
C ILE A 140 1.05 -1.54 8.87
N LEU A 141 0.55 -0.78 9.84
CA LEU A 141 1.27 -0.48 11.07
C LEU A 141 0.59 -1.23 12.20
N VAL A 142 1.34 -2.04 12.92
CA VAL A 142 0.82 -2.83 14.03
C VAL A 142 1.41 -2.28 15.34
N ARG A 143 0.52 -2.04 16.31
CA ARG A 143 0.92 -1.57 17.63
C ARG A 143 1.79 -2.61 18.31
N ASP A 144 2.89 -2.14 18.89
CA ASP A 144 3.82 -2.99 19.65
C ASP A 144 3.23 -3.48 20.97
#